data_399abd1dcde0707e0ca3e857c21629b5
#
_entry.id   399abd1dcde0707e0ca3e857c21629b5
#
_cell.length_a   1.000
_cell.length_b   1.000
_cell.length_c   1.000
_cell.angle_alpha   90.00
_cell.angle_beta   90.00
_cell.angle_gamma   90.00
#
_symmetry.space_group_name_H-M   'P 1'
#
loop_
_entity.id
_entity.type
_entity.pdbx_description
1 polymer ?
#
loop_
_entity_poly.entity_id
_entity_poly.type
_entity_poly.pdbx_seq_one_letter_code
_entity_poly.pdbx_strand_id
1 'polypeptide(L)' 'MLRTQFEEDLNKLHNQFYSMGTQVSAQLNKAVRAFVSHDRDLAEQVI' A
#
# COMPACT_ATOMS: atom_id res chain seq x y z
N MET A 1 -8.89 31.84 10.97
CA MET A 1 -8.63 31.54 12.37
C MET A 1 -7.62 30.44 12.51
N LEU A 2 -6.79 30.51 13.52
CA LEU A 2 -5.71 29.53 13.74
C LEU A 2 -6.22 28.10 13.85
N ARG A 3 -7.35 27.91 14.52
CA ARG A 3 -7.94 26.60 14.71
C ARG A 3 -8.35 25.95 13.40
N THR A 4 -8.95 26.73 12.52
CA THR A 4 -9.37 26.22 11.20
C THR A 4 -8.17 25.82 10.36
N GLN A 5 -7.12 26.61 10.39
CA GLN A 5 -5.89 26.32 9.65
C GLN A 5 -5.25 25.03 10.17
N PHE A 6 -5.22 24.87 11.48
CA PHE A 6 -4.66 23.65 12.09
C PHE A 6 -5.45 22.42 11.67
N GLU A 7 -6.77 22.50 11.67
CA GLU A 7 -7.63 21.39 11.28
C GLU A 7 -7.42 21.02 9.81
N GLU A 8 -7.31 22.02 8.94
CA GLU A 8 -7.06 21.80 7.53
C GLU A 8 -5.71 21.12 7.30
N ASP A 9 -4.67 21.58 8.01
CA ASP A 9 -3.35 20.99 7.90
C ASP A 9 -3.35 19.54 8.40
N LEU A 10 -4.07 19.29 9.47
CA LEU A 10 -4.17 17.94 10.03
C LEU A 10 -4.90 17.00 9.08
N ASN A 11 -5.99 17.47 8.47
CA ASN A 11 -6.73 16.68 7.49
C ASN A 11 -5.87 16.38 6.27
N LYS A 12 -5.09 17.34 5.83
CA LYS A 12 -4.19 17.15 4.70
C LYS A 12 -3.15 16.09 5.01
N LEU A 13 -2.60 16.13 6.20
CA LEU A 13 -1.63 15.14 6.66
C LEU A 13 -2.25 13.73 6.71
N HIS A 14 -3.45 13.62 7.26
CA HIS A 14 -4.18 12.36 7.30
C HIS A 14 -4.40 11.80 5.90
N ASN A 15 -4.80 12.64 4.96
CA ASN A 15 -5.05 12.20 3.59
C ASN A 15 -3.76 11.74 2.92
N GLN A 16 -2.65 12.39 3.20
CA GLN A 16 -1.35 12.00 2.67
C GLN A 16 -0.92 10.65 3.22
N PHE A 17 -1.10 10.42 4.51
CA PHE A 17 -0.79 9.13 5.13
C PHE A 17 -1.68 8.03 4.59
N TYR A 18 -2.96 8.30 4.44
CA TYR A 18 -3.90 7.33 3.91
C TYR A 18 -3.52 6.93 2.48
N SER A 19 -3.21 7.91 1.63
CA SER A 19 -2.81 7.67 0.26
C SER A 19 -1.52 6.85 0.19
N MET A 20 -0.54 7.20 1.01
CA MET A 20 0.73 6.48 1.06
C MET A 20 0.52 5.04 1.55
N GLY A 21 -0.29 4.86 2.58
CA GLY A 21 -0.59 3.54 3.13
C GLY A 21 -1.28 2.64 2.12
N THR A 22 -2.23 3.18 1.36
CA THR A 22 -2.91 2.40 0.33
C THR A 22 -1.96 2.02 -0.81
N GLN A 23 -1.05 2.90 -1.18
CA GLN A 23 -0.05 2.60 -2.21
C GLN A 23 0.90 1.49 -1.75
N VAL A 24 1.39 1.57 -0.52
CA VAL A 24 2.27 0.55 0.04
C VAL A 24 1.56 -0.78 0.14
N SER A 25 0.31 -0.77 0.59
CA SER A 25 -0.50 -1.98 0.71
C SER A 25 -0.72 -2.64 -0.65
N ALA A 26 -1.00 -1.83 -1.68
CA ALA A 26 -1.19 -2.34 -3.03
C ALA A 26 0.10 -2.95 -3.58
N GLN A 27 1.23 -2.31 -3.35
CA GLN A 27 2.53 -2.82 -3.79
C GLN A 27 2.89 -4.13 -3.09
N LEU A 28 2.63 -4.20 -1.79
CA LEU A 28 2.88 -5.40 -1.01
C LEU A 28 2.02 -6.56 -1.50
N ASN A 29 0.74 -6.29 -1.74
CA ASN A 29 -0.19 -7.29 -2.24
C ASN A 29 0.28 -7.83 -3.60
N LYS A 30 0.71 -6.94 -4.47
CA LYS A 30 1.23 -7.30 -5.78
C LYS A 30 2.49 -8.15 -5.67
N ALA A 31 3.39 -7.79 -4.75
CA ALA A 31 4.62 -8.54 -4.51
C ALA A 31 4.31 -9.95 -3.99
N VAL A 32 3.36 -10.07 -3.08
CA VAL A 32 2.95 -11.37 -2.54
C VAL A 32 2.36 -12.25 -3.64
N ARG A 33 1.52 -11.68 -4.50
CA ARG A 33 0.94 -12.42 -5.62
C ARG A 33 2.01 -12.89 -6.58
N ALA A 34 2.98 -12.06 -6.89
CA ALA A 34 4.08 -12.41 -7.77
C ALA A 34 4.91 -13.54 -7.17
N PHE A 35 5.16 -13.46 -5.86
CA PHE A 35 5.92 -14.49 -5.15
C PHE A 35 5.21 -15.83 -5.17
N VAL A 36 3.92 -15.83 -4.87
CA VAL A 36 3.10 -17.05 -4.86
C VAL A 36 3.03 -17.67 -6.26
N SER A 37 2.85 -16.82 -7.27
CA SER A 37 2.79 -17.29 -8.67
C SER A 37 4.10 -17.92 -9.08
N HIS A 38 5.23 -17.31 -8.70
CA HIS A 38 6.56 -17.85 -9.01
C HIS A 38 6.76 -19.20 -8.34
N ASP A 39 6.36 -19.34 -7.09
CA ASP A 39 6.47 -20.58 -6.34
C ASP A 39 5.64 -21.69 -6.97
N ARG A 40 4.45 -21.36 -7.45
CA ARG A 40 3.58 -22.31 -8.14
C ARG A 40 4.21 -22.79 -9.45
N ASP A 41 4.79 -21.87 -10.20
CA ASP A 41 5.45 -22.20 -11.46
C ASP A 41 6.64 -23.13 -11.22
N LEU A 42 7.41 -22.88 -10.19
CA LEU A 42 8.53 -23.75 -9.81
C LEU A 42 8.04 -25.16 -9.45
N ALA A 43 6.94 -25.23 -8.70
CA ALA A 43 6.38 -26.53 -8.31
C ALA A 43 5.93 -27.32 -9.53
N GLU A 44 5.33 -26.67 -10.51
CA GLU A 44 4.89 -27.31 -11.74
C GLU A 44 6.08 -27.83 -12.58
N GLN A 45 7.18 -27.09 -12.57
CA GLN A 45 8.37 -27.49 -13.31
C GLN A 45 9.04 -28.73 -12.71
N VAL A 46 8.92 -28.93 -11.43
CA VAL A 46 9.54 -30.07 -10.75
C VAL A 46 8.78 -31.37 -11.01
N ILE A 47 7.48 -31.26 -11.18
CA ILE A 47 6.63 -32.43 -11.45
C ILE A 47 6.68 -32.77 -12.93
#